data_5d8e3870af9a449ea00ee812707a4767
#
_entry.id   5d8e3870af9a449ea00ee812707a4767
#
_cell.length_a   1.000
_cell.length_b   1.000
_cell.length_c   1.000
_cell.angle_alpha   90.00
_cell.angle_beta   90.00
_cell.angle_gamma   90.00
#
_symmetry.space_group_name_H-M   'P 1'
#
loop_
_entity.id
_entity.type
_entity.pdbx_description
1 polymer ?
#
loop_
_entity_poly.entity_id
_entity_poly.type
_entity_poly.pdbx_seq_one_letter_code
_entity_poly.pdbx_strand_id
1 'polypeptide(L)'
;MIFAAGLGTRLYPYTADRPKALVEVAGKTLLERAILKVQEAGCSEIIINIHHFGQQIIDFLKQKNNFGFKIHISDERENLLDTGGGILKAAPLLTGNEPFLVYNVDIISNINLNELLQYHRSKGG
;
A
#
# COMPACT_ATOMS: atom_id res chain seq x y z
N MET A 1 3.57 3.96 3.38
CA MET A 1 2.56 4.14 2.31
C MET A 1 2.56 2.91 1.40
N ILE A 2 1.38 2.34 1.11
CA ILE A 2 1.22 1.23 0.16
C ILE A 2 0.63 1.79 -1.14
N PHE A 3 1.30 1.55 -2.26
CA PHE A 3 0.82 1.92 -3.59
C PHE A 3 -0.12 0.86 -4.13
N ALA A 4 -1.40 1.20 -4.24
CA ALA A 4 -2.47 0.32 -4.71
C ALA A 4 -3.31 0.94 -5.86
N ALA A 5 -2.93 2.10 -6.36
CA ALA A 5 -3.69 2.85 -7.38
C ALA A 5 -3.43 2.40 -8.83
N GLY A 6 -2.54 1.46 -9.07
CA GLY A 6 -2.18 1.00 -10.42
C GLY A 6 -3.35 0.36 -11.16
N LEU A 7 -3.36 0.46 -12.49
CA LEU A 7 -4.41 -0.08 -13.35
C LEU A 7 -4.43 -1.61 -13.43
N GLY A 8 -3.30 -2.26 -13.13
CA GLY A 8 -3.20 -3.73 -13.10
C GLY A 8 -3.29 -4.40 -14.47
N THR A 9 -2.95 -3.70 -15.55
CA THR A 9 -3.10 -4.20 -16.93
C THR A 9 -2.28 -5.45 -17.21
N ARG A 10 -1.11 -5.59 -16.56
CA ARG A 10 -0.24 -6.77 -16.71
C ARG A 10 -0.80 -8.04 -16.07
N LEU A 11 -1.73 -7.90 -15.13
CA LEU A 11 -2.38 -9.02 -14.46
C LEU A 11 -3.73 -9.39 -15.08
N TYR A 12 -4.09 -8.80 -16.21
CA TYR A 12 -5.29 -9.19 -16.94
C TYR A 12 -5.22 -10.69 -17.31
N PRO A 13 -6.28 -11.51 -17.17
CA PRO A 13 -7.67 -11.13 -16.87
C PRO A 13 -8.04 -11.06 -15.37
N TYR A 14 -7.10 -11.30 -14.45
CA TYR A 14 -7.38 -11.28 -13.01
C TYR A 14 -7.85 -9.92 -12.50
N THR A 15 -7.53 -8.86 -13.22
CA THR A 15 -7.90 -7.47 -12.90
C THR A 15 -9.06 -6.94 -13.75
N ALA A 16 -9.79 -7.82 -14.45
CA ALA A 16 -10.91 -7.41 -15.30
C ALA A 16 -12.08 -6.80 -14.49
N ASP A 17 -12.31 -7.28 -13.26
CA ASP A 17 -13.43 -6.89 -12.40
C ASP A 17 -13.01 -6.41 -11.00
N ARG A 18 -11.70 -6.30 -10.76
CA ARG A 18 -11.15 -5.92 -9.45
C ARG A 18 -9.82 -5.19 -9.59
N PRO A 19 -9.43 -4.38 -8.58
CA PRO A 19 -8.11 -3.76 -8.58
C PRO A 19 -7.03 -4.81 -8.36
N LYS A 20 -5.82 -4.54 -8.83
CA LYS A 20 -4.65 -5.39 -8.63
C LYS A 20 -4.45 -5.76 -7.15
N ALA A 21 -4.68 -4.81 -6.26
CA ALA A 21 -4.54 -5.00 -4.82
C ALA A 21 -5.42 -6.13 -4.25
N LEU A 22 -6.55 -6.44 -4.88
CA LEU A 22 -7.48 -7.47 -4.44
C LEU A 22 -7.34 -8.80 -5.19
N VAL A 23 -6.34 -8.94 -6.07
CA VAL A 23 -5.99 -10.24 -6.64
C VAL A 23 -5.46 -11.14 -5.54
N GLU A 24 -5.96 -12.37 -5.50
CA GLU A 24 -5.56 -13.35 -4.49
C GLU A 24 -4.36 -14.19 -4.95
N VAL A 25 -3.43 -14.40 -4.03
CA VAL A 25 -2.29 -15.31 -4.18
C VAL A 25 -2.23 -16.20 -2.95
N ALA A 26 -2.35 -17.50 -3.14
CA ALA A 26 -2.35 -18.49 -2.06
C ALA A 26 -3.34 -18.13 -0.92
N GLY A 27 -4.57 -17.79 -1.29
CA GLY A 27 -5.68 -17.57 -0.37
C GLY A 27 -5.76 -16.22 0.32
N LYS A 28 -4.83 -15.29 0.02
CA LYS A 28 -4.84 -13.92 0.55
C LYS A 28 -4.69 -12.90 -0.57
N THR A 29 -5.37 -11.76 -0.46
CA THR A 29 -5.18 -10.67 -1.42
C THR A 29 -3.77 -10.08 -1.32
N LEU A 30 -3.31 -9.48 -2.41
CA LEU A 30 -2.04 -8.76 -2.41
C LEU A 30 -2.03 -7.63 -1.36
N LEU A 31 -3.16 -6.96 -1.19
CA LEU A 31 -3.30 -5.89 -0.18
C LEU A 31 -3.14 -6.43 1.25
N GLU A 32 -3.79 -7.55 1.58
CA GLU A 32 -3.62 -8.19 2.90
C GLU A 32 -2.15 -8.55 3.15
N ARG A 33 -1.49 -9.15 2.15
CA ARG A 33 -0.07 -9.51 2.25
C ARG A 33 0.81 -8.28 2.48
N ALA A 34 0.55 -7.18 1.75
CA ALA A 34 1.30 -5.93 1.93
C ALA A 34 1.09 -5.34 3.33
N ILE A 35 -0.14 -5.32 3.82
CA ILE A 35 -0.46 -4.81 5.17
C ILE A 35 0.25 -5.64 6.24
N LEU A 36 0.19 -6.97 6.16
CA LEU A 36 0.88 -7.86 7.10
C LEU A 36 2.41 -7.66 7.03
N LYS A 37 2.94 -7.44 5.83
CA LYS A 37 4.39 -7.21 5.64
C LYS A 37 4.85 -5.91 6.30
N VAL A 38 4.13 -4.81 6.09
CA VAL A 38 4.50 -3.53 6.73
C VAL A 38 4.23 -3.54 8.24
N GLN A 39 3.32 -4.38 8.72
CA GLN A 39 3.12 -4.63 10.14
C GLN A 39 4.38 -5.18 10.80
N GLU A 40 5.05 -6.13 10.16
CA GLU A 40 6.32 -6.69 10.65
C GLU A 40 7.39 -5.62 10.84
N ALA A 41 7.35 -4.54 10.08
CA ALA A 41 8.27 -3.39 10.19
C ALA A 41 7.91 -2.43 11.34
N GLY A 42 6.84 -2.71 12.10
CA GLY A 42 6.41 -1.88 13.22
C GLY A 42 5.64 -0.62 12.81
N CYS A 43 5.12 -0.55 11.58
CA CYS A 43 4.27 0.56 11.15
C CYS A 43 2.96 0.55 11.94
N SER A 44 2.58 1.70 12.51
CA SER A 44 1.32 1.87 13.25
C SER A 44 0.21 2.51 12.40
N GLU A 45 0.58 3.26 11.39
CA GLU A 45 -0.33 3.93 10.45
C GLU A 45 0.06 3.57 9.03
N ILE A 46 -0.96 3.40 8.17
CA ILE A 46 -0.77 3.04 6.77
C ILE A 46 -1.56 4.01 5.90
N ILE A 47 -0.93 4.56 4.88
CA ILE A 47 -1.59 5.30 3.81
C ILE A 47 -1.69 4.38 2.61
N ILE A 48 -2.88 4.25 2.03
CA ILE A 48 -3.14 3.46 0.84
C ILE A 48 -3.72 4.38 -0.23
N ASN A 49 -3.06 4.51 -1.36
CA ASN A 49 -3.63 5.24 -2.48
C ASN A 49 -4.56 4.33 -3.29
N ILE A 50 -5.63 4.90 -3.82
CA ILE A 50 -6.63 4.19 -4.63
C ILE A 50 -6.94 4.96 -5.91
N HIS A 51 -7.29 4.23 -6.98
CA HIS A 51 -7.75 4.79 -8.23
C HIS A 51 -8.77 3.85 -8.90
N HIS A 52 -8.35 3.01 -9.83
CA HIS A 52 -9.21 2.06 -10.54
C HIS A 52 -9.81 1.04 -9.58
N PHE A 53 -11.14 0.88 -9.61
CA PHE A 53 -11.87 0.06 -8.63
C PHE A 53 -11.61 0.43 -7.16
N GLY A 54 -11.32 1.70 -6.89
CA GLY A 54 -10.94 2.16 -5.55
C GLY A 54 -11.99 1.89 -4.48
N GLN A 55 -13.27 1.92 -4.82
CA GLN A 55 -14.34 1.61 -3.87
C GLN A 55 -14.27 0.18 -3.35
N GLN A 56 -13.85 -0.78 -4.19
CA GLN A 56 -13.68 -2.17 -3.75
C GLN A 56 -12.58 -2.29 -2.68
N ILE A 57 -11.52 -1.50 -2.77
CA ILE A 57 -10.47 -1.46 -1.73
C ILE A 57 -11.03 -0.92 -0.43
N ILE A 58 -11.80 0.16 -0.47
CA ILE A 58 -12.44 0.74 0.71
C ILE A 58 -13.37 -0.27 1.37
N ASP A 59 -14.22 -0.94 0.60
CA ASP A 59 -15.17 -1.93 1.10
C ASP A 59 -14.45 -3.15 1.71
N PHE A 60 -13.39 -3.61 1.07
CA PHE A 60 -12.55 -4.70 1.58
C PHE A 60 -11.93 -4.34 2.93
N LEU A 61 -11.37 -3.14 3.06
CA LEU A 61 -10.76 -2.68 4.31
C LEU A 61 -11.81 -2.58 5.42
N LYS A 62 -13.00 -2.06 5.13
CA LYS A 62 -14.11 -2.02 6.10
C LYS A 62 -14.52 -3.41 6.56
N GLN A 63 -14.66 -4.36 5.63
CA GLN A 63 -15.01 -5.74 5.94
C GLN A 63 -13.98 -6.41 6.86
N LYS A 64 -12.72 -6.04 6.75
CA LYS A 64 -11.61 -6.56 7.56
C LYS A 64 -11.30 -5.72 8.80
N ASN A 65 -12.13 -4.71 9.13
CA ASN A 65 -11.88 -3.76 10.23
C ASN A 65 -10.49 -3.13 10.16
N ASN A 66 -10.04 -2.78 8.95
CA ASN A 66 -8.72 -2.20 8.67
C ASN A 66 -7.54 -3.04 9.24
N PHE A 67 -7.73 -4.35 9.43
CA PHE A 67 -6.74 -5.25 10.03
C PHE A 67 -6.19 -4.75 11.38
N GLY A 68 -6.97 -3.92 12.10
CA GLY A 68 -6.56 -3.31 13.36
C GLY A 68 -5.62 -2.11 13.24
N PHE A 69 -5.39 -1.60 12.02
CA PHE A 69 -4.53 -0.44 11.77
C PHE A 69 -5.33 0.85 11.63
N LYS A 70 -4.63 1.96 11.87
CA LYS A 70 -5.09 3.27 11.42
C LYS A 70 -4.74 3.43 9.94
N ILE A 71 -5.74 3.32 9.07
CA ILE A 71 -5.57 3.39 7.63
C ILE A 71 -6.13 4.71 7.11
N HIS A 72 -5.31 5.43 6.33
CA HIS A 72 -5.69 6.63 5.61
C HIS A 72 -5.80 6.31 4.12
N ILE A 73 -6.87 6.74 3.48
CA ILE A 73 -7.05 6.60 2.04
C ILE A 73 -6.58 7.88 1.35
N SER A 74 -5.64 7.73 0.41
CA SER A 74 -5.26 8.79 -0.52
C SER A 74 -6.00 8.54 -1.84
N ASP A 75 -7.08 9.28 -2.06
CA ASP A 75 -8.00 9.05 -3.16
C ASP A 75 -7.51 9.73 -4.44
N GLU A 76 -7.09 8.93 -5.42
CA GLU A 76 -6.66 9.37 -6.76
C GLU A 76 -7.66 8.99 -7.84
N ARG A 77 -8.93 8.70 -7.48
CA ARG A 77 -9.93 8.23 -8.44
C ARG A 77 -10.22 9.22 -9.56
N GLU A 78 -10.10 10.52 -9.28
CA GLU A 78 -10.29 11.56 -10.29
C GLU A 78 -9.09 11.71 -11.21
N ASN A 79 -7.87 11.44 -10.71
CA ASN A 79 -6.64 11.60 -11.47
C ASN A 79 -5.52 10.71 -10.92
N LEU A 80 -5.06 9.76 -11.73
CA LEU A 80 -3.94 8.91 -11.38
C LEU A 80 -2.63 9.72 -11.40
N LEU A 81 -1.91 9.72 -10.29
CA LEU A 81 -0.76 10.62 -10.04
C LEU A 81 0.60 9.95 -10.18
N ASP A 82 0.66 8.66 -10.48
CA ASP A 82 1.90 7.87 -10.45
C ASP A 82 2.60 7.89 -9.07
N THR A 83 3.86 7.45 -9.01
CA THR A 83 4.57 7.30 -7.73
C THR A 83 4.86 8.63 -7.06
N GLY A 84 5.53 9.54 -7.75
CA GLY A 84 5.92 10.85 -7.20
C GLY A 84 4.72 11.71 -6.84
N GLY A 85 3.73 11.80 -7.75
CA GLY A 85 2.49 12.54 -7.52
C GLY A 85 1.68 11.96 -6.36
N GLY A 86 1.63 10.63 -6.24
CA GLY A 86 0.96 9.95 -5.13
C GLY A 86 1.59 10.27 -3.76
N ILE A 87 2.92 10.30 -3.69
CA ILE A 87 3.62 10.71 -2.47
C ILE A 87 3.33 12.18 -2.15
N LEU A 88 3.40 13.05 -3.15
CA LEU A 88 3.14 14.48 -2.96
C LEU A 88 1.71 14.73 -2.46
N LYS A 89 0.72 14.04 -3.02
CA LYS A 89 -0.66 14.12 -2.54
C LYS A 89 -0.81 13.64 -1.10
N ALA A 90 -0.09 12.58 -0.73
CA ALA A 90 -0.11 12.03 0.63
C ALA A 90 0.74 12.81 1.63
N ALA A 91 1.53 13.80 1.18
CA ALA A 91 2.46 14.55 2.03
C ALA A 91 1.85 15.11 3.33
N PRO A 92 0.60 15.65 3.35
CA PRO A 92 -0.02 16.09 4.60
C PRO A 92 -0.20 14.99 5.65
N LEU A 93 -0.21 13.72 5.23
CA LEU A 93 -0.33 12.54 6.10
C LEU A 93 1.04 11.94 6.48
N LEU A 94 2.10 12.34 5.78
CA LEU A 94 3.48 11.89 5.99
C LEU A 94 4.23 12.93 6.82
N THR A 95 3.76 13.18 8.04
CA THR A 95 4.28 14.22 8.92
C THR A 95 5.40 13.70 9.82
N GLY A 96 6.28 14.62 10.28
CA GLY A 96 7.39 14.30 11.18
C GLY A 96 8.74 14.18 10.46
N ASN A 97 9.75 13.80 11.23
CA ASN A 97 11.14 13.68 10.75
C ASN A 97 11.61 12.22 10.64
N GLU A 98 10.73 11.27 10.93
CA GLU A 98 11.06 9.86 10.82
C GLU A 98 10.95 9.38 9.37
N PRO A 99 11.78 8.41 8.97
CA PRO A 99 11.63 7.77 7.67
C PRO A 99 10.26 7.13 7.51
N PHE A 100 9.69 7.18 6.32
CA PHE A 100 8.49 6.44 5.99
C PHE A 100 8.78 5.39 4.93
N LEU A 101 8.07 4.27 5.02
CA LEU A 101 8.20 3.16 4.08
C LEU A 101 7.28 3.36 2.89
N VAL A 102 7.82 3.17 1.68
CA VAL A 102 7.03 3.06 0.45
C VAL A 102 7.04 1.60 -0.01
N TYR A 103 5.87 1.05 -0.25
CA TYR A 103 5.71 -0.36 -0.61
C TYR A 103 4.70 -0.54 -1.75
N ASN A 104 5.11 -1.24 -2.81
CA ASN A 104 4.21 -1.59 -3.90
C ASN A 104 3.38 -2.82 -3.54
N VAL A 105 2.07 -2.73 -3.70
CA VAL A 105 1.11 -3.77 -3.29
C VAL A 105 1.35 -5.12 -3.97
N ASP A 106 1.91 -5.13 -5.16
CA ASP A 106 2.14 -6.34 -5.98
C ASP A 106 3.50 -7.01 -5.74
N ILE A 107 4.27 -6.54 -4.77
CA ILE A 107 5.55 -7.16 -4.42
C ILE A 107 5.34 -8.17 -3.29
N ILE A 108 5.75 -9.40 -3.56
CA ILE A 108 5.86 -10.48 -2.57
C ILE A 108 7.34 -10.79 -2.41
N SER A 109 7.87 -10.61 -1.21
CA SER A 109 9.29 -10.85 -0.95
C SER A 109 9.52 -11.36 0.48
N ASN A 110 10.71 -11.90 0.71
CA ASN A 110 11.18 -12.31 2.04
C ASN A 110 12.13 -11.29 2.68
N ILE A 111 12.22 -10.08 2.12
CA ILE A 111 13.05 -9.01 2.69
C ILE A 111 12.62 -8.70 4.13
N ASN A 112 13.59 -8.54 5.02
CA ASN A 112 13.34 -8.09 6.38
C ASN A 112 13.27 -6.56 6.41
N LEU A 113 12.07 -6.01 6.56
CA LEU A 113 11.86 -4.56 6.53
C LEU A 113 12.47 -3.85 7.76
N ASN A 114 12.58 -4.53 8.90
CA ASN A 114 13.28 -3.96 10.07
C ASN A 114 14.79 -3.79 9.79
N GLU A 115 15.41 -4.78 9.20
CA GLU A 115 16.82 -4.68 8.80
C GLU A 115 17.04 -3.58 7.76
N LEU A 116 16.12 -3.47 6.79
CA LEU A 116 16.15 -2.40 5.80
C LEU A 116 16.09 -1.02 6.47
N LEU A 117 15.19 -0.83 7.43
CA LEU A 117 15.05 0.43 8.17
C LEU A 117 16.32 0.74 8.98
N GLN A 118 16.87 -0.26 9.68
CA GLN A 118 18.10 -0.09 10.44
C GLN A 118 19.28 0.28 9.53
N TYR A 119 19.40 -0.38 8.39
CA TYR A 119 20.42 -0.06 7.40
C TYR A 119 20.27 1.38 6.88
N HIS A 120 19.05 1.78 6.53
CA HIS A 120 18.75 3.14 6.08
C HIS A 120 19.20 4.18 7.13
N ARG A 121 18.83 3.98 8.40
CA ARG A 121 19.22 4.87 9.49
C ARG A 121 20.75 4.91 9.70
N SER A 122 21.43 3.77 9.58
CA SER A 122 22.89 3.67 9.74
C SER A 122 23.65 4.43 8.65
N LYS A 123 23.03 4.64 7.48
CA LYS A 123 23.65 5.37 6.36
C LYS A 123 23.26 6.85 6.31
N GLY A 124 22.52 7.35 7.31
CA GLY A 124 22.10 8.75 7.39
C GLY A 124 20.98 9.11 6.40
N GLY A 125 20.24 8.11 5.94
CA GLY A 125 19.11 8.33 5.05
C GLY A 125 17.86 8.73 5.79
#